data_c922668ef100c23b30cb9cb49b5f3939
#
_entry.id   c922668ef100c23b30cb9cb49b5f3939
#
_cell.length_a   1.000
_cell.length_b   1.000
_cell.length_c   1.000
_cell.angle_alpha   90.00
_cell.angle_beta   90.00
_cell.angle_gamma   90.00
#
_symmetry.space_group_name_H-M   'P 1'
#
loop_
_entity.id
_entity.type
_entity.pdbx_description
1 polymer ?
#
loop_
_entity_poly.entity_id
_entity_poly.type
_entity_poly.pdbx_seq_one_letter_code
_entity_poly.pdbx_strand_id
1 'polypeptide(L)'
;IYEAVGRGYFADEGLNVSVVPPADPSAILSLVASGQSDFGMFYQPDLMQARDAGVPVVAIAGVVQKPLNSMMALKSSGIDRPGKLAGKKVGYPGIPWNEAMLTTMLEADGLTRDDVELIDVGFALTQALLAGTVDAVVGAYWTHESIVMDNEGYESYVILPDDWGVPT
;
A
#
# COMPACT_ATOMS: atom_id res chain seq x y z
N ILE A 1 13.48 4.85 8.66
CA ILE A 1 13.23 5.51 9.97
C ILE A 1 13.81 4.66 11.09
N TYR A 2 13.44 3.38 11.23
CA TYR A 2 13.94 2.50 12.30
C TYR A 2 15.47 2.42 12.37
N GLU A 3 16.14 2.33 11.21
CA GLU A 3 17.61 2.35 11.13
C GLU A 3 18.19 3.67 11.66
N ALA A 4 17.56 4.80 11.35
CA ALA A 4 18.00 6.11 11.83
C ALA A 4 17.82 6.25 13.36
N VAL A 5 16.74 5.70 13.90
CA VAL A 5 16.54 5.63 15.37
C VAL A 5 17.60 4.72 16.00
N GLY A 6 17.79 3.52 15.46
CA GLY A 6 18.72 2.52 15.98
C GLY A 6 20.19 2.94 15.92
N ARG A 7 20.56 3.76 14.94
CA ARG A 7 21.93 4.32 14.80
C ARG A 7 22.14 5.65 15.52
N GLY A 8 21.09 6.22 16.13
CA GLY A 8 21.19 7.46 16.86
C GLY A 8 21.20 8.73 16.00
N TYR A 9 20.95 8.65 14.67
CA TYR A 9 21.03 9.82 13.79
C TYR A 9 20.07 10.95 14.19
N PHE A 10 18.90 10.62 14.75
CA PHE A 10 18.01 11.65 15.28
C PHE A 10 18.54 12.27 16.56
N ALA A 11 19.14 11.45 17.45
CA ALA A 11 19.72 11.94 18.69
C ALA A 11 20.93 12.86 18.44
N ASP A 12 21.74 12.58 17.42
CA ASP A 12 22.86 13.41 16.99
C ASP A 12 22.40 14.81 16.55
N GLU A 13 21.16 14.91 16.01
CA GLU A 13 20.51 16.18 15.66
C GLU A 13 19.67 16.78 16.82
N GLY A 14 19.78 16.23 18.03
CA GLY A 14 19.05 16.69 19.21
C GLY A 14 17.56 16.33 19.22
N LEU A 15 17.13 15.37 18.38
CA LEU A 15 15.75 14.95 18.25
C LEU A 15 15.50 13.65 19.03
N ASN A 16 14.42 13.63 19.82
CA ASN A 16 13.91 12.41 20.46
C ASN A 16 12.72 11.92 19.65
N VAL A 17 12.94 10.92 18.79
CA VAL A 17 11.94 10.42 17.85
C VAL A 17 11.36 9.08 18.31
N SER A 18 10.03 9.04 18.44
CA SER A 18 9.26 7.81 18.66
C SER A 18 8.54 7.42 17.37
N VAL A 19 8.71 6.17 16.95
CA VAL A 19 8.01 5.62 15.78
C VAL A 19 6.78 4.86 16.25
N VAL A 20 5.60 5.30 15.84
CA VAL A 20 4.31 4.71 16.22
C VAL A 20 3.62 4.17 14.96
N PRO A 21 3.63 2.86 14.72
CA PRO A 21 2.82 2.27 13.66
C PRO A 21 1.34 2.39 14.02
N PRO A 22 0.49 2.97 13.16
CA PRO A 22 -0.95 3.01 13.42
C PRO A 22 -1.57 1.62 13.27
N ALA A 23 -2.60 1.33 14.04
CA ALA A 23 -3.37 0.10 13.89
C ALA A 23 -4.19 0.10 12.59
N ASP A 24 -4.65 1.28 12.17
CA ASP A 24 -5.36 1.53 10.91
C ASP A 24 -4.46 2.36 9.97
N PRO A 25 -4.07 1.81 8.80
CA PRO A 25 -3.23 2.53 7.84
C PRO A 25 -3.83 3.84 7.33
N SER A 26 -5.16 3.93 7.26
CA SER A 26 -5.86 5.13 6.78
C SER A 26 -5.84 6.29 7.78
N ALA A 27 -5.54 6.03 9.06
CA ALA A 27 -5.59 7.03 10.13
C ALA A 27 -4.43 8.02 10.12
N ILE A 28 -3.36 7.79 9.35
CA ILE A 28 -2.11 8.58 9.44
C ILE A 28 -2.35 10.07 9.22
N LEU A 29 -3.12 10.44 8.19
CA LEU A 29 -3.45 11.84 7.89
C LEU A 29 -4.19 12.53 9.05
N SER A 30 -5.17 11.82 9.62
CA SER A 30 -5.97 12.33 10.75
C SER A 30 -5.12 12.52 12.00
N LEU A 31 -4.17 11.60 12.27
CA LEU A 31 -3.24 11.71 13.40
C LEU A 31 -2.34 12.94 13.27
N VAL A 32 -1.84 13.23 12.08
CA VAL A 32 -1.02 14.42 11.83
C VAL A 32 -1.89 15.69 11.88
N ALA A 33 -3.04 15.70 11.24
CA ALA A 33 -3.94 16.86 11.20
C ALA A 33 -4.46 17.25 12.59
N SER A 34 -4.64 16.27 13.49
CA SER A 34 -5.07 16.51 14.89
C SER A 34 -3.93 16.83 15.85
N GLY A 35 -2.66 16.77 15.41
CA GLY A 35 -1.49 16.99 16.24
C GLY A 35 -1.19 15.83 17.19
N GLN A 36 -1.77 14.65 16.99
CA GLN A 36 -1.42 13.43 17.74
C GLN A 36 -0.09 12.83 17.27
N SER A 37 0.32 13.16 16.04
CA SER A 37 1.64 12.87 15.49
C SER A 37 2.19 14.13 14.84
N ASP A 38 3.47 14.41 15.02
CA ASP A 38 4.15 15.55 14.41
C ASP A 38 4.38 15.33 12.92
N PHE A 39 4.63 14.07 12.51
CA PHE A 39 4.92 13.65 11.14
C PHE A 39 4.19 12.35 10.80
N GLY A 40 3.90 12.16 9.51
CA GLY A 40 3.31 10.92 8.98
C GLY A 40 3.91 10.57 7.62
N MET A 41 4.02 9.27 7.34
CA MET A 41 4.40 8.77 6.00
C MET A 41 3.14 8.26 5.30
N PHE A 42 2.83 8.82 4.16
CA PHE A 42 1.68 8.41 3.34
C PHE A 42 1.88 8.80 1.87
N TYR A 43 0.91 8.50 1.03
CA TYR A 43 1.05 8.66 -0.42
C TYR A 43 0.74 10.08 -0.88
N GLN A 44 1.36 10.48 -1.99
CA GLN A 44 1.13 11.79 -2.60
C GLN A 44 -0.34 12.04 -2.97
N PRO A 45 -1.10 11.10 -3.57
CA PRO A 45 -2.51 11.34 -3.87
C PRO A 45 -3.37 11.62 -2.63
N ASP A 46 -3.13 10.91 -1.53
CA ASP A 46 -3.85 11.14 -0.28
C ASP A 46 -3.55 12.53 0.29
N LEU A 47 -2.30 13.00 0.18
CA LEU A 47 -1.93 14.36 0.55
C LEU A 47 -2.68 15.39 -0.30
N MET A 48 -2.76 15.17 -1.62
CA MET A 48 -3.46 16.09 -2.53
C MET A 48 -4.95 16.19 -2.18
N GLN A 49 -5.61 15.05 -1.97
CA GLN A 49 -7.01 15.00 -1.54
C GLN A 49 -7.23 15.68 -0.19
N ALA A 50 -6.36 15.45 0.78
CA ALA A 50 -6.43 16.09 2.09
C ALA A 50 -6.29 17.62 1.98
N ARG A 51 -5.37 18.09 1.15
CA ARG A 51 -5.19 19.53 0.90
C ARG A 51 -6.39 20.15 0.22
N ASP A 52 -6.98 19.48 -0.76
CA ASP A 52 -8.21 19.91 -1.43
C ASP A 52 -9.40 20.02 -0.46
N ALA A 53 -9.49 19.07 0.48
CA ALA A 53 -10.45 19.08 1.58
C ALA A 53 -10.15 20.11 2.69
N GLY A 54 -9.08 20.91 2.55
CA GLY A 54 -8.71 21.98 3.51
C GLY A 54 -7.93 21.47 4.74
N VAL A 55 -7.46 20.23 4.75
CA VAL A 55 -6.64 19.70 5.86
C VAL A 55 -5.26 20.38 5.87
N PRO A 56 -4.81 20.94 7.02
CA PRO A 56 -3.59 21.75 7.09
C PRO A 56 -2.32 20.89 7.20
N VAL A 57 -2.06 20.05 6.20
CA VAL A 57 -0.86 19.20 6.09
C VAL A 57 0.00 19.63 4.91
N VAL A 58 1.31 19.44 4.99
CA VAL A 58 2.28 19.75 3.95
C VAL A 58 3.30 18.64 3.77
N ALA A 59 3.76 18.41 2.53
CA ALA A 59 4.88 17.51 2.29
C ALA A 59 6.20 18.23 2.64
N ILE A 60 7.04 17.55 3.40
CA ILE A 60 8.37 18.07 3.77
C ILE A 60 9.51 17.29 3.10
N ALA A 61 9.26 16.04 2.68
CA ALA A 61 10.25 15.22 1.99
C ALA A 61 9.57 14.10 1.19
N GLY A 62 10.22 13.68 0.12
CA GLY A 62 9.91 12.43 -0.60
C GLY A 62 10.90 11.36 -0.18
N VAL A 63 10.43 10.32 0.52
CA VAL A 63 11.28 9.23 1.01
C VAL A 63 11.52 8.19 -0.08
N VAL A 64 10.48 7.92 -0.90
CA VAL A 64 10.52 6.96 -1.99
C VAL A 64 10.22 7.71 -3.30
N GLN A 65 11.10 7.58 -4.28
CA GLN A 65 11.02 8.32 -5.55
C GLN A 65 10.18 7.61 -6.62
N LYS A 66 9.92 6.31 -6.45
CA LYS A 66 9.06 5.51 -7.32
C LYS A 66 8.11 4.68 -6.45
N PRO A 67 6.85 4.50 -6.86
CA PRO A 67 5.91 3.67 -6.12
C PRO A 67 6.45 2.25 -5.88
N LEU A 68 6.29 1.78 -4.66
CA LEU A 68 6.62 0.40 -4.30
C LEU A 68 5.41 -0.53 -4.41
N ASN A 69 4.23 0.05 -4.55
CA ASN A 69 2.97 -0.68 -4.61
C ASN A 69 2.89 -1.55 -5.86
N SER A 70 2.31 -2.71 -5.68
CA SER A 70 2.00 -3.65 -6.75
C SER A 70 0.69 -4.37 -6.43
N MET A 71 0.16 -5.06 -7.43
CA MET A 71 -0.79 -6.14 -7.22
C MET A 71 0.00 -7.45 -7.15
N MET A 72 -0.36 -8.32 -6.21
CA MET A 72 0.28 -9.63 -6.07
C MET A 72 -0.76 -10.75 -5.94
N ALA A 73 -0.42 -11.89 -6.51
CA ALA A 73 -1.17 -13.13 -6.35
C ALA A 73 -0.21 -14.33 -6.34
N LEU A 74 -0.60 -15.43 -5.72
CA LEU A 74 0.21 -16.65 -5.77
C LEU A 74 0.25 -17.19 -7.21
N LYS A 75 1.40 -17.68 -7.67
CA LYS A 75 1.52 -18.30 -9.00
C LYS A 75 0.56 -19.47 -9.18
N SER A 76 0.29 -20.21 -8.10
CA SER A 76 -0.67 -21.32 -8.10
C SER A 76 -2.10 -20.91 -8.43
N SER A 77 -2.47 -19.63 -8.21
CA SER A 77 -3.79 -19.12 -8.58
C SER A 77 -3.95 -18.87 -10.08
N GLY A 78 -2.85 -18.70 -10.81
CA GLY A 78 -2.82 -18.33 -12.23
C GLY A 78 -3.22 -16.87 -12.50
N ILE A 79 -3.36 -16.02 -11.49
CA ILE A 79 -3.71 -14.59 -11.61
C ILE A 79 -2.42 -13.81 -11.89
N ASP A 80 -2.09 -13.64 -13.16
CA ASP A 80 -0.87 -12.99 -13.66
C ASP A 80 -1.15 -11.58 -14.27
N ARG A 81 -2.41 -11.14 -14.27
CA ARG A 81 -2.86 -9.86 -14.83
C ARG A 81 -4.19 -9.42 -14.20
N PRO A 82 -4.53 -8.11 -14.22
CA PRO A 82 -5.77 -7.60 -13.62
C PRO A 82 -7.04 -8.23 -14.15
N GLY A 83 -7.13 -8.50 -15.47
CA GLY A 83 -8.30 -9.11 -16.11
C GLY A 83 -8.68 -10.51 -15.61
N LYS A 84 -7.79 -11.18 -14.86
CA LYS A 84 -8.08 -12.48 -14.23
C LYS A 84 -8.71 -12.35 -12.83
N LEU A 85 -8.98 -11.13 -12.39
CA LEU A 85 -9.62 -10.85 -11.08
C LEU A 85 -11.15 -10.92 -11.13
N ALA A 86 -11.78 -11.14 -12.28
CA ALA A 86 -13.25 -11.20 -12.38
C ALA A 86 -13.84 -12.20 -11.37
N GLY A 87 -14.74 -11.72 -10.50
CA GLY A 87 -15.37 -12.50 -9.43
C GLY A 87 -14.45 -12.89 -8.27
N LYS A 88 -13.26 -12.31 -8.17
CA LYS A 88 -12.24 -12.63 -7.16
C LYS A 88 -12.28 -11.69 -5.98
N LYS A 89 -11.74 -12.16 -4.85
CA LYS A 89 -11.52 -11.38 -3.64
C LYS A 89 -10.14 -10.76 -3.67
N VAL A 90 -10.09 -9.42 -3.55
CA VAL A 90 -8.84 -8.66 -3.55
C VAL A 90 -8.66 -7.98 -2.19
N GLY A 91 -7.59 -8.33 -1.50
CA GLY A 91 -7.22 -7.68 -0.24
C GLY A 91 -6.52 -6.35 -0.48
N TYR A 92 -6.80 -5.35 0.38
CA TYR A 92 -6.13 -4.05 0.34
C TYR A 92 -5.96 -3.50 1.78
N PRO A 93 -5.09 -2.50 2.01
CA PRO A 93 -4.82 -1.98 3.36
C PRO A 93 -5.81 -0.90 3.84
N GLY A 94 -6.99 -0.77 3.25
CA GLY A 94 -7.97 0.27 3.62
C GLY A 94 -7.61 1.68 3.15
N ILE A 95 -6.54 1.85 2.38
CA ILE A 95 -6.07 3.14 1.89
C ILE A 95 -6.74 3.49 0.56
N PRO A 96 -7.42 4.65 0.42
CA PRO A 96 -8.16 5.01 -0.79
C PRO A 96 -7.34 4.99 -2.07
N TRP A 97 -6.06 5.39 -2.00
CA TRP A 97 -5.14 5.32 -3.14
C TRP A 97 -5.03 3.90 -3.73
N ASN A 98 -4.98 2.87 -2.89
CA ASN A 98 -4.85 1.49 -3.36
C ASN A 98 -6.11 1.01 -4.11
N GLU A 99 -7.29 1.45 -3.70
CA GLU A 99 -8.53 1.18 -4.43
C GLU A 99 -8.55 1.91 -5.79
N ALA A 100 -8.16 3.18 -5.83
CA ALA A 100 -8.07 3.95 -7.08
C ALA A 100 -7.06 3.33 -8.06
N MET A 101 -5.90 2.91 -7.55
CA MET A 101 -4.87 2.21 -8.33
C MET A 101 -5.42 0.90 -8.92
N LEU A 102 -6.08 0.07 -8.10
CA LEU A 102 -6.70 -1.17 -8.56
C LEU A 102 -7.75 -0.90 -9.66
N THR A 103 -8.61 0.09 -9.45
CA THR A 103 -9.66 0.46 -10.42
C THR A 103 -9.04 0.79 -11.78
N THR A 104 -8.00 1.61 -11.81
CA THR A 104 -7.28 1.95 -13.05
C THR A 104 -6.68 0.70 -13.72
N MET A 105 -6.06 -0.19 -12.94
CA MET A 105 -5.49 -1.43 -13.46
C MET A 105 -6.57 -2.37 -14.03
N LEU A 106 -7.72 -2.47 -13.38
CA LEU A 106 -8.86 -3.28 -13.85
C LEU A 106 -9.42 -2.72 -15.16
N GLU A 107 -9.64 -1.40 -15.24
CA GLU A 107 -10.14 -0.73 -16.44
C GLU A 107 -9.20 -0.91 -17.64
N ALA A 108 -7.89 -0.82 -17.42
CA ALA A 108 -6.89 -1.07 -18.45
C ALA A 108 -6.92 -2.49 -19.00
N ASP A 109 -7.48 -3.45 -18.26
CA ASP A 109 -7.57 -4.86 -18.64
C ASP A 109 -9.01 -5.37 -18.87
N GLY A 110 -9.95 -4.42 -19.04
CA GLY A 110 -11.33 -4.69 -19.47
C GLY A 110 -12.31 -5.08 -18.35
N LEU A 111 -11.95 -4.87 -17.10
CA LEU A 111 -12.82 -5.03 -15.93
C LEU A 111 -13.20 -3.67 -15.34
N THR A 112 -14.14 -3.70 -14.41
CA THR A 112 -14.54 -2.55 -13.59
C THR A 112 -14.31 -2.86 -12.12
N ARG A 113 -14.44 -1.86 -11.26
CA ARG A 113 -14.37 -2.04 -9.80
C ARG A 113 -15.42 -3.02 -9.27
N ASP A 114 -16.58 -3.09 -9.93
CA ASP A 114 -17.71 -3.95 -9.52
C ASP A 114 -17.50 -5.43 -9.87
N ASP A 115 -16.50 -5.74 -10.70
CA ASP A 115 -16.17 -7.12 -11.07
C ASP A 115 -15.34 -7.84 -10.01
N VAL A 116 -14.93 -7.16 -8.93
CA VAL A 116 -14.13 -7.72 -7.84
C VAL A 116 -14.71 -7.42 -6.46
N GLU A 117 -14.52 -8.33 -5.51
CA GLU A 117 -14.83 -8.10 -4.10
C GLU A 117 -13.59 -7.55 -3.39
N LEU A 118 -13.59 -6.27 -3.01
CA LEU A 118 -12.49 -5.64 -2.29
C LEU A 118 -12.66 -5.81 -0.78
N ILE A 119 -11.64 -6.34 -0.11
CA ILE A 119 -11.65 -6.66 1.31
C ILE A 119 -10.53 -5.88 2.02
N ASP A 120 -10.90 -5.07 3.00
CA ASP A 120 -9.92 -4.42 3.88
C ASP A 120 -9.29 -5.46 4.80
N VAL A 121 -7.99 -5.66 4.65
CA VAL A 121 -7.17 -6.57 5.45
C VAL A 121 -6.08 -5.83 6.24
N GLY A 122 -6.12 -4.51 6.24
CA GLY A 122 -5.10 -3.67 6.85
C GLY A 122 -3.70 -4.01 6.32
N PHE A 123 -2.71 -4.05 7.19
CA PHE A 123 -1.35 -4.45 6.81
C PHE A 123 -1.13 -5.97 6.72
N ALA A 124 -2.18 -6.80 6.92
CA ALA A 124 -2.05 -8.25 6.89
C ALA A 124 -2.15 -8.84 5.47
N LEU A 125 -1.63 -8.15 4.46
CA LEU A 125 -1.73 -8.51 3.04
C LEU A 125 -1.21 -9.92 2.74
N THR A 126 0.04 -10.21 3.14
CA THR A 126 0.65 -11.52 2.93
C THR A 126 -0.09 -12.62 3.65
N GLN A 127 -0.45 -12.40 4.93
CA GLN A 127 -1.19 -13.38 5.74
C GLN A 127 -2.55 -13.70 5.13
N ALA A 128 -3.29 -12.69 4.67
CA ALA A 128 -4.60 -12.87 4.03
C ALA A 128 -4.49 -13.67 2.72
N LEU A 129 -3.46 -13.40 1.92
CA LEU A 129 -3.19 -14.11 0.67
C LEU A 129 -2.79 -15.57 0.93
N LEU A 130 -1.85 -15.83 1.85
CA LEU A 130 -1.38 -17.17 2.18
C LEU A 130 -2.45 -18.02 2.87
N ALA A 131 -3.33 -17.41 3.67
CA ALA A 131 -4.48 -18.08 4.29
C ALA A 131 -5.62 -18.38 3.30
N GLY A 132 -5.56 -17.85 2.06
CA GLY A 132 -6.62 -18.00 1.08
C GLY A 132 -7.89 -17.22 1.41
N THR A 133 -7.81 -16.21 2.28
CA THR A 133 -8.92 -15.30 2.60
C THR A 133 -9.23 -14.41 1.41
N VAL A 134 -8.22 -14.08 0.64
CA VAL A 134 -8.28 -13.32 -0.62
C VAL A 134 -7.51 -14.06 -1.72
N ASP A 135 -7.88 -13.81 -2.99
CA ASP A 135 -7.24 -14.43 -4.17
C ASP A 135 -6.02 -13.63 -4.65
N ALA A 136 -6.02 -12.33 -4.40
CA ALA A 136 -4.95 -11.40 -4.72
C ALA A 136 -4.91 -10.27 -3.69
N VAL A 137 -3.82 -9.50 -3.69
CA VAL A 137 -3.69 -8.29 -2.86
C VAL A 137 -3.22 -7.11 -3.73
N VAL A 138 -3.67 -5.91 -3.39
CA VAL A 138 -3.23 -4.65 -3.98
C VAL A 138 -2.66 -3.73 -2.89
N GLY A 139 -1.63 -2.96 -3.22
CA GLY A 139 -0.90 -2.16 -2.24
C GLY A 139 0.27 -2.88 -1.59
N ALA A 140 0.50 -4.13 -1.95
CA ALA A 140 1.68 -4.89 -1.55
C ALA A 140 2.95 -4.28 -2.15
N TYR A 141 4.01 -4.19 -1.38
CA TYR A 141 5.30 -3.68 -1.86
C TYR A 141 6.13 -4.80 -2.49
N TRP A 142 6.48 -4.63 -3.75
CA TRP A 142 7.34 -5.59 -4.44
C TRP A 142 8.72 -5.76 -3.76
N THR A 143 9.13 -4.81 -2.91
CA THR A 143 10.37 -4.85 -2.12
C THR A 143 10.21 -5.50 -0.74
N HIS A 144 9.01 -5.91 -0.35
CA HIS A 144 8.75 -6.49 0.96
C HIS A 144 7.88 -7.76 0.87
N GLU A 145 6.63 -7.65 0.49
CA GLU A 145 5.69 -8.78 0.47
C GLU A 145 6.15 -9.92 -0.45
N SER A 146 6.74 -9.61 -1.61
CA SER A 146 7.29 -10.64 -2.50
C SER A 146 8.41 -11.44 -1.82
N ILE A 147 9.30 -10.74 -1.09
CA ILE A 147 10.41 -11.36 -0.38
C ILE A 147 9.91 -12.20 0.79
N VAL A 148 8.88 -11.72 1.51
CA VAL A 148 8.25 -12.50 2.58
C VAL A 148 7.64 -13.78 2.03
N MET A 149 6.89 -13.70 0.91
CA MET A 149 6.32 -14.88 0.26
C MET A 149 7.39 -15.86 -0.21
N ASP A 150 8.47 -15.38 -0.83
CA ASP A 150 9.59 -16.22 -1.27
C ASP A 150 10.27 -16.93 -0.08
N ASN A 151 10.49 -16.23 1.03
CA ASN A 151 11.06 -16.81 2.25
C ASN A 151 10.16 -17.88 2.90
N GLU A 152 8.84 -17.74 2.76
CA GLU A 152 7.85 -18.74 3.19
C GLU A 152 7.67 -19.88 2.17
N GLY A 153 8.40 -19.86 1.05
CA GLY A 153 8.36 -20.89 0.03
C GLY A 153 7.21 -20.77 -0.98
N TYR A 154 6.60 -19.60 -1.07
CA TYR A 154 5.50 -19.34 -2.01
C TYR A 154 5.98 -18.48 -3.18
N GLU A 155 5.76 -18.94 -4.39
CA GLU A 155 5.99 -18.14 -5.59
C GLU A 155 4.81 -17.22 -5.87
N SER A 156 5.08 -15.94 -6.13
CA SER A 156 4.07 -14.93 -6.44
C SER A 156 4.27 -14.29 -7.83
N TYR A 157 3.17 -13.83 -8.42
CA TYR A 157 3.18 -12.83 -9.48
C TYR A 157 3.25 -11.44 -8.83
N VAL A 158 4.15 -10.61 -9.31
CA VAL A 158 4.22 -9.18 -8.99
C VAL A 158 3.80 -8.42 -10.25
N ILE A 159 2.69 -7.72 -10.17
CA ILE A 159 2.06 -7.01 -11.28
C ILE A 159 2.18 -5.52 -10.97
N LEU A 160 3.00 -4.83 -11.76
CA LEU A 160 3.31 -3.43 -11.53
C LEU A 160 2.21 -2.52 -12.09
N PRO A 161 1.80 -1.48 -11.37
CA PRO A 161 0.75 -0.56 -11.81
C PRO A 161 1.08 0.17 -13.11
N ASP A 162 2.36 0.48 -13.36
CA ASP A 162 2.85 1.18 -14.54
C ASP A 162 2.46 0.47 -15.84
N ASP A 163 2.47 -0.87 -15.83
CA ASP A 163 2.12 -1.69 -16.99
C ASP A 163 0.61 -1.63 -17.31
N TRP A 164 -0.19 -1.08 -16.39
CA TRP A 164 -1.66 -1.07 -16.42
C TRP A 164 -2.25 0.32 -16.25
N GLY A 165 -1.58 1.34 -16.76
CA GLY A 165 -2.13 2.68 -16.92
C GLY A 165 -2.10 3.57 -15.67
N VAL A 166 -1.50 3.13 -14.59
CA VAL A 166 -1.29 3.98 -13.40
C VAL A 166 -0.01 4.79 -13.58
N PRO A 167 -0.07 6.11 -13.65
CA PRO A 167 1.12 6.94 -13.79
C PRO A 167 1.98 6.90 -12.52
N THR A 168 3.29 6.78 -12.66
CA THR A 168 4.28 6.70 -11.58
C THR A 168 5.34 7.78 -11.67
#